data_6e6a11148d81d1c8c88a08de3c9ad582
#
_entry.id   6e6a11148d81d1c8c88a08de3c9ad582
#
_cell.length_a   1.000
_cell.length_b   1.000
_cell.length_c   1.000
_cell.angle_alpha   90.00
_cell.angle_beta   90.00
_cell.angle_gamma   90.00
#
_symmetry.space_group_name_H-M   'P 1'
#
loop_
_entity.id
_entity.type
_entity.pdbx_description
1 polymer ?
#
loop_
_entity_poly.entity_id
_entity_poly.type
_entity_poly.pdbx_seq_one_letter_code
_entity_poly.pdbx_strand_id
1 'polypeptide(L)'
;VKKAKSDSSLIPDNLKDLEKKPEALNLINIYSDVAETSLDKVFNEFKGKDYSYLKSKLSEVLVEAICPIGKEIKNLLEDKSYLEKVLKEGTEKASKLAVHNLKEIRNVVGFI
;
A
#
# COMPACT_ATOMS: atom_id res chain seq x y z
N VAL A 1 0.29 -11.54 9.69
CA VAL A 1 -0.97 -11.23 10.36
C VAL A 1 -1.31 -12.26 11.43
N LYS A 2 -1.44 -13.57 11.11
CA LYS A 2 -1.84 -14.62 12.06
C LYS A 2 -1.02 -14.64 13.37
N LYS A 3 0.27 -14.34 13.33
CA LYS A 3 1.18 -14.26 14.49
C LYS A 3 1.26 -12.87 15.14
N ALA A 4 0.50 -11.89 14.66
CA ALA A 4 0.49 -10.55 15.24
C ALA A 4 0.02 -10.64 16.71
N LYS A 5 0.68 -9.87 17.58
CA LYS A 5 0.29 -9.81 19.00
C LYS A 5 -1.13 -9.26 19.12
N SER A 6 -1.95 -9.90 19.91
CA SER A 6 -3.30 -9.45 20.22
C SER A 6 -3.66 -9.89 21.63
N ASP A 7 -4.58 -9.17 22.23
CA ASP A 7 -5.19 -9.47 23.51
C ASP A 7 -6.04 -10.76 23.42
N SER A 8 -6.25 -11.42 24.54
CA SER A 8 -7.16 -12.54 24.68
C SER A 8 -8.62 -12.10 24.86
N SER A 9 -8.87 -10.81 25.02
CA SER A 9 -10.22 -10.23 25.12
C SER A 9 -10.88 -10.09 23.75
N LEU A 10 -12.20 -9.83 23.74
CA LEU A 10 -12.92 -9.49 22.52
C LEU A 10 -12.58 -8.08 22.03
N ILE A 11 -12.84 -7.81 20.76
CA ILE A 11 -12.78 -6.47 20.19
C ILE A 11 -13.86 -5.62 20.87
N PRO A 12 -13.54 -4.41 21.37
CA PRO A 12 -14.49 -3.54 22.07
C PRO A 12 -15.74 -3.24 21.26
N ASP A 13 -16.84 -2.97 21.94
CA ASP A 13 -18.12 -2.62 21.31
C ASP A 13 -18.23 -1.12 20.93
N ASN A 14 -17.27 -0.29 21.35
CA ASN A 14 -17.23 1.12 21.05
C ASN A 14 -15.83 1.60 20.63
N LEU A 15 -15.79 2.63 19.77
CA LEU A 15 -14.54 3.17 19.20
C LEU A 15 -13.61 3.76 20.27
N LYS A 16 -14.13 4.38 21.33
CA LYS A 16 -13.29 4.98 22.38
C LYS A 16 -12.47 3.94 23.14
N ASP A 17 -13.01 2.77 23.34
CA ASP A 17 -12.27 1.67 23.98
C ASP A 17 -11.35 0.94 22.97
N LEU A 18 -11.68 0.98 21.68
CA LEU A 18 -10.78 0.51 20.63
C LEU A 18 -9.53 1.39 20.54
N GLU A 19 -9.64 2.70 20.71
CA GLU A 19 -8.49 3.63 20.73
C GLU A 19 -7.49 3.31 21.85
N LYS A 20 -7.95 2.70 22.93
CA LYS A 20 -7.08 2.22 24.03
C LYS A 20 -6.37 0.90 23.70
N LYS A 21 -6.70 0.28 22.56
CA LYS A 21 -6.12 -1.00 22.09
C LYS A 21 -5.44 -0.79 20.72
N PRO A 22 -4.24 -0.19 20.71
CA PRO A 22 -3.58 0.20 19.47
C PRO A 22 -3.33 -0.96 18.51
N GLU A 23 -3.11 -2.17 19.01
CA GLU A 23 -2.92 -3.36 18.17
C GLU A 23 -4.21 -3.72 17.40
N ALA A 24 -5.38 -3.63 18.04
CA ALA A 24 -6.67 -3.88 17.41
C ALA A 24 -6.99 -2.79 16.38
N LEU A 25 -6.84 -1.54 16.79
CA LEU A 25 -7.08 -0.39 15.94
C LEU A 25 -6.21 -0.45 14.67
N ASN A 26 -4.94 -0.80 14.81
CA ASN A 26 -4.04 -0.96 13.68
C ASN A 26 -4.51 -2.05 12.70
N LEU A 27 -4.95 -3.21 13.18
CA LEU A 27 -5.44 -4.29 12.31
C LEU A 27 -6.74 -3.89 11.59
N ILE A 28 -7.62 -3.16 12.26
CA ILE A 28 -8.87 -2.66 11.69
C ILE A 28 -8.59 -1.57 10.66
N ASN A 29 -7.64 -0.67 10.91
CA ASN A 29 -7.21 0.33 9.92
C ASN A 29 -6.64 -0.32 8.67
N ILE A 30 -5.73 -1.30 8.81
CA ILE A 30 -5.19 -2.04 7.66
C ILE A 30 -6.32 -2.70 6.85
N TYR A 31 -7.30 -3.30 7.54
CA TYR A 31 -8.46 -3.88 6.86
C TYR A 31 -9.26 -2.83 6.09
N SER A 32 -9.55 -1.71 6.74
CA SER A 32 -10.27 -0.57 6.15
C SER A 32 -9.60 -0.06 4.89
N ASP A 33 -8.28 0.16 4.94
CA ASP A 33 -7.50 0.68 3.82
C ASP A 33 -7.44 -0.32 2.65
N VAL A 34 -7.18 -1.60 2.94
CA VAL A 34 -7.05 -2.63 1.90
C VAL A 34 -8.40 -2.99 1.27
N ALA A 35 -9.48 -2.99 2.06
CA ALA A 35 -10.84 -3.25 1.58
C ALA A 35 -11.52 -2.01 0.99
N GLU A 36 -10.86 -0.85 0.96
CA GLU A 36 -11.41 0.45 0.52
C GLU A 36 -12.76 0.75 1.18
N THR A 37 -12.89 0.40 2.46
CA THR A 37 -14.13 0.51 3.23
C THR A 37 -13.92 1.44 4.43
N SER A 38 -14.93 2.21 4.82
CA SER A 38 -14.81 3.12 5.96
C SER A 38 -14.56 2.38 7.28
N LEU A 39 -13.74 2.98 8.15
CA LEU A 39 -13.41 2.46 9.47
C LEU A 39 -14.65 2.06 10.28
N ASP A 40 -15.70 2.90 10.26
CA ASP A 40 -16.93 2.63 11.00
C ASP A 40 -17.64 1.36 10.55
N LYS A 41 -17.65 1.07 9.24
CA LYS A 41 -18.24 -0.15 8.70
C LYS A 41 -17.44 -1.37 9.13
N VAL A 42 -16.12 -1.30 9.00
CA VAL A 42 -15.21 -2.38 9.41
C VAL A 42 -15.32 -2.62 10.91
N PHE A 43 -15.29 -1.56 11.71
CA PHE A 43 -15.45 -1.68 13.16
C PHE A 43 -16.80 -2.34 13.54
N ASN A 44 -17.91 -1.93 12.91
CA ASN A 44 -19.22 -2.53 13.17
C ASN A 44 -19.29 -4.02 12.81
N GLU A 45 -18.51 -4.46 11.83
CA GLU A 45 -18.40 -5.87 11.46
C GLU A 45 -17.67 -6.70 12.52
N PHE A 46 -16.63 -6.13 13.14
CA PHE A 46 -15.72 -6.86 14.04
C PHE A 46 -15.97 -6.63 15.53
N LYS A 47 -16.71 -5.61 15.93
CA LYS A 47 -17.04 -5.36 17.34
C LYS A 47 -17.63 -6.59 18.02
N GLY A 48 -17.20 -6.87 19.24
CA GLY A 48 -17.64 -8.03 20.03
C GLY A 48 -17.12 -9.39 19.53
N LYS A 49 -16.34 -9.43 18.44
CA LYS A 49 -15.74 -10.67 17.94
C LYS A 49 -14.33 -10.87 18.47
N ASP A 50 -13.81 -12.08 18.33
CA ASP A 50 -12.45 -12.38 18.73
C ASP A 50 -11.41 -11.94 17.68
N TYR A 51 -10.17 -11.75 18.13
CA TYR A 51 -9.07 -11.35 17.26
C TYR A 51 -8.70 -12.39 16.21
N SER A 52 -8.98 -13.66 16.45
CA SER A 52 -8.69 -14.74 15.52
C SER A 52 -9.56 -14.60 14.27
N TYR A 53 -10.83 -14.23 14.46
CA TYR A 53 -11.75 -13.95 13.37
C TYR A 53 -11.29 -12.74 12.55
N LEU A 54 -10.95 -11.60 13.20
CA LEU A 54 -10.41 -10.43 12.52
C LEU A 54 -9.14 -10.78 11.73
N LYS A 55 -8.19 -11.49 12.31
CA LYS A 55 -6.94 -11.88 11.66
C LYS A 55 -7.15 -12.80 10.47
N SER A 56 -8.13 -13.71 10.56
CA SER A 56 -8.47 -14.59 9.44
C SER A 56 -9.02 -13.76 8.28
N LYS A 57 -10.00 -12.90 8.54
CA LYS A 57 -10.61 -12.04 7.52
C LYS A 57 -9.60 -11.05 6.92
N LEU A 58 -8.78 -10.43 7.75
CA LEU A 58 -7.71 -9.55 7.28
C LEU A 58 -6.72 -10.32 6.39
N SER A 59 -6.39 -11.56 6.73
CA SER A 59 -5.49 -12.36 5.90
C SER A 59 -6.10 -12.69 4.54
N GLU A 60 -7.41 -12.97 4.46
CA GLU A 60 -8.13 -13.21 3.22
C GLU A 60 -8.08 -11.97 2.32
N VAL A 61 -8.47 -10.80 2.83
CA VAL A 61 -8.47 -9.53 2.09
C VAL A 61 -7.07 -9.13 1.62
N LEU A 62 -6.05 -9.29 2.47
CA LEU A 62 -4.66 -9.01 2.10
C LEU A 62 -4.17 -9.93 0.99
N VAL A 63 -4.49 -11.21 1.03
CA VAL A 63 -4.11 -12.16 -0.03
C VAL A 63 -4.79 -11.76 -1.34
N GLU A 64 -6.09 -11.46 -1.31
CA GLU A 64 -6.84 -11.06 -2.49
C GLU A 64 -6.29 -9.77 -3.13
N ALA A 65 -5.95 -8.76 -2.31
CA ALA A 65 -5.45 -7.48 -2.82
C ALA A 65 -3.97 -7.52 -3.26
N ILE A 66 -3.10 -8.23 -2.52
CA ILE A 66 -1.65 -8.13 -2.72
C ILE A 66 -1.10 -9.22 -3.67
N CYS A 67 -1.70 -10.42 -3.69
CA CYS A 67 -1.20 -11.50 -4.54
C CYS A 67 -1.21 -11.16 -6.05
N PRO A 68 -2.22 -10.48 -6.61
CA PRO A 68 -2.20 -10.05 -8.01
C PRO A 68 -1.03 -9.10 -8.30
N ILE A 69 -0.78 -8.13 -7.40
CA ILE A 69 0.33 -7.18 -7.52
C ILE A 69 1.67 -7.92 -7.52
N GLY A 70 1.85 -8.84 -6.57
CA GLY A 70 3.06 -9.64 -6.49
C GLY A 70 3.30 -10.53 -7.71
N LYS A 71 2.23 -11.05 -8.31
CA LYS A 71 2.29 -11.82 -9.57
C LYS A 71 2.73 -10.95 -10.73
N GLU A 72 2.15 -9.75 -10.84
CA GLU A 72 2.51 -8.80 -11.90
C GLU A 72 3.95 -8.33 -11.78
N ILE A 73 4.43 -8.05 -10.58
CA ILE A 73 5.84 -7.71 -10.34
C ILE A 73 6.76 -8.85 -10.82
N LYS A 74 6.44 -10.11 -10.54
CA LYS A 74 7.23 -11.25 -11.01
C LYS A 74 7.24 -11.34 -12.52
N ASN A 75 6.09 -11.20 -13.17
CA ASN A 75 5.98 -11.21 -14.63
C ASN A 75 6.86 -10.11 -15.26
N LEU A 76 6.81 -8.90 -14.71
CA LEU A 76 7.62 -7.77 -15.19
C LEU A 76 9.13 -8.02 -14.99
N LEU A 77 9.53 -8.62 -13.87
CA LEU A 77 10.93 -8.93 -13.59
C LEU A 77 11.48 -10.05 -14.49
N GLU A 78 10.62 -10.94 -14.97
CA GLU A 78 11.00 -11.99 -15.93
C GLU A 78 11.15 -11.43 -17.36
N ASP A 79 10.40 -10.39 -17.74
CA ASP A 79 10.51 -9.70 -19.03
C ASP A 79 11.49 -8.52 -18.96
N LYS A 80 12.77 -8.82 -18.90
CA LYS A 80 13.83 -7.81 -18.88
C LYS A 80 13.83 -6.92 -20.11
N SER A 81 13.45 -7.45 -21.27
CA SER A 81 13.43 -6.70 -22.53
C SER A 81 12.38 -5.60 -22.51
N TYR A 82 11.23 -5.87 -21.92
CA TYR A 82 10.17 -4.88 -21.70
C TYR A 82 10.63 -3.79 -20.73
N LEU A 83 11.23 -4.16 -19.60
CA LEU A 83 11.75 -3.19 -18.62
C LEU A 83 12.82 -2.28 -19.22
N GLU A 84 13.78 -2.84 -19.97
CA GLU A 84 14.83 -2.06 -20.66
C GLU A 84 14.23 -1.09 -21.67
N LYS A 85 13.20 -1.50 -22.43
CA LYS A 85 12.48 -0.63 -23.36
C LYS A 85 11.82 0.53 -22.63
N VAL A 86 11.07 0.28 -21.56
CA VAL A 86 10.39 1.33 -20.77
C VAL A 86 11.40 2.31 -20.19
N LEU A 87 12.52 1.82 -19.63
CA LEU A 87 13.58 2.66 -19.09
C LEU A 87 14.24 3.52 -20.17
N LYS A 88 14.51 2.95 -21.35
CA LYS A 88 15.08 3.70 -22.48
C LYS A 88 14.15 4.80 -22.96
N GLU A 89 12.88 4.50 -23.17
CA GLU A 89 11.89 5.50 -23.56
C GLU A 89 11.75 6.62 -22.51
N GLY A 90 11.75 6.26 -21.23
CA GLY A 90 11.72 7.24 -20.12
C GLY A 90 12.97 8.12 -20.11
N THR A 91 14.14 7.53 -20.29
CA THR A 91 15.42 8.24 -20.37
C THR A 91 15.46 9.23 -21.55
N GLU A 92 14.99 8.81 -22.73
CA GLU A 92 14.95 9.68 -23.90
C GLU A 92 14.02 10.89 -23.68
N LYS A 93 12.83 10.67 -23.06
CA LYS A 93 11.91 11.77 -22.73
C LYS A 93 12.51 12.74 -21.71
N ALA A 94 13.07 12.22 -20.63
CA ALA A 94 13.69 13.02 -19.58
C ALA A 94 14.90 13.80 -20.10
N SER A 95 15.76 13.17 -20.92
CA SER A 95 16.93 13.81 -21.52
C SER A 95 16.55 14.95 -22.45
N LYS A 96 15.51 14.81 -23.27
CA LYS A 96 15.05 15.89 -24.16
C LYS A 96 14.64 17.13 -23.35
N LEU A 97 13.89 16.97 -22.28
CA LEU A 97 13.50 18.06 -21.39
C LEU A 97 14.71 18.69 -20.67
N ALA A 98 15.58 17.84 -20.12
CA ALA A 98 16.75 18.31 -19.38
C ALA A 98 17.73 19.08 -20.28
N VAL A 99 18.01 18.60 -21.48
CA VAL A 99 18.92 19.28 -22.44
C VAL A 99 18.35 20.60 -22.86
N HIS A 100 17.04 20.67 -23.12
CA HIS A 100 16.38 21.93 -23.49
C HIS A 100 16.51 22.97 -22.38
N ASN A 101 16.10 22.62 -21.15
CA ASN A 101 16.17 23.52 -20.01
C ASN A 101 17.61 23.94 -19.68
N LEU A 102 18.55 22.98 -19.75
CA LEU A 102 19.96 23.27 -19.50
C LEU A 102 20.54 24.24 -20.50
N LYS A 103 20.14 24.14 -21.79
CA LYS A 103 20.55 25.07 -22.83
C LYS A 103 20.02 26.48 -22.54
N GLU A 104 18.76 26.62 -22.15
CA GLU A 104 18.19 27.94 -21.78
C GLU A 104 18.93 28.54 -20.58
N ILE A 105 19.16 27.75 -19.52
CA ILE A 105 19.90 28.22 -18.35
C ILE A 105 21.32 28.69 -18.74
N ARG A 106 22.04 27.93 -19.55
CA ARG A 106 23.39 28.28 -20.01
C ARG A 106 23.40 29.59 -20.83
N ASN A 107 22.40 29.77 -21.65
CA ASN A 107 22.26 31.02 -22.41
C ASN A 107 22.05 32.24 -21.49
N VAL A 108 21.21 32.09 -20.44
CA VAL A 108 20.92 33.16 -19.50
C VAL A 108 22.14 33.53 -18.65
N VAL A 109 22.92 32.54 -18.22
CA VAL A 109 24.12 32.77 -17.38
C VAL A 109 25.42 33.01 -18.19
N GLY A 110 25.35 32.99 -19.50
CA GLY A 110 26.49 33.28 -20.39
C GLY A 110 27.48 32.13 -20.57
N PHE A 111 27.12 30.91 -20.20
CA PHE A 111 27.86 29.69 -20.52
C PHE A 111 27.38 29.17 -21.88
N ILE A 112 28.12 29.55 -22.92
CA ILE A 112 27.88 29.11 -24.32
C ILE A 112 28.51 27.73 -24.52
#